data_461cef8592ec374bb6dd825fc85c02e3
#
_entry.id   461cef8592ec374bb6dd825fc85c02e3
#
_cell.length_a   1.000
_cell.length_b   1.000
_cell.length_c   1.000
_cell.angle_alpha   90.00
_cell.angle_beta   90.00
_cell.angle_gamma   90.00
#
_symmetry.space_group_name_H-M   'P 1'
#
loop_
_entity.id
_entity.type
_entity.pdbx_description
1 polymer ?
#
loop_
_entity_poly.entity_id
_entity_poly.type
_entity_poly.pdbx_seq_one_letter_code
_entity_poly.pdbx_strand_id
1 'polypeptide(L)'
;MAEQQTQTIRLNVLAASSFITEAVIAYKKEHPELHFQMLQNPQEQLYDISVTTKMFYQLPEEASKHEFVCTEKIFLAVPERSRYAQLDSVCLEDVKDEGFICLMGSRPLRWICDKFCAHAGFTPQILFESDNPSAVRNMIAANMGVGFWPEFTWGKLDSEHVKLLEIEKPLCRRDIIFTCRANQIDNTAVEAFFAFLKQFTLSHQTIKI
;
A
#
# COMPACT_ATOMS: atom_id res chain seq x y z
N MET A 1 -32.45 16.27 25.32
CA MET A 1 -31.06 16.02 24.87
C MET A 1 -31.16 15.40 23.48
N ALA A 2 -30.74 16.09 22.43
CA ALA A 2 -30.75 15.53 21.10
C ALA A 2 -29.71 14.41 21.07
N GLU A 3 -30.12 13.19 20.74
CA GLU A 3 -29.19 12.11 20.39
C GLU A 3 -28.33 12.63 19.24
N GLN A 4 -27.06 12.91 19.50
CA GLN A 4 -26.07 13.13 18.45
C GLN A 4 -25.99 11.85 17.65
N GLN A 5 -26.62 11.84 16.48
CA GLN A 5 -26.56 10.73 15.55
C GLN A 5 -25.09 10.59 15.14
N THR A 6 -24.40 9.60 15.70
CA THR A 6 -22.98 9.34 15.45
C THR A 6 -22.81 8.99 13.97
N GLN A 7 -22.15 9.88 13.24
CA GLN A 7 -21.93 9.68 11.81
C GLN A 7 -20.81 8.67 11.58
N THR A 8 -21.07 7.63 10.77
CA THR A 8 -20.11 6.58 10.45
C THR A 8 -19.60 6.74 9.01
N ILE A 9 -18.30 6.77 8.84
CA ILE A 9 -17.60 6.73 7.53
C ILE A 9 -17.14 5.29 7.27
N ARG A 10 -17.59 4.70 6.16
CA ARG A 10 -17.28 3.33 5.76
C ARG A 10 -16.19 3.33 4.70
N LEU A 11 -15.10 2.62 5.00
CA LEU A 11 -13.93 2.51 4.13
C LEU A 11 -13.79 1.08 3.63
N ASN A 12 -13.69 0.87 2.31
CA ASN A 12 -13.29 -0.41 1.74
C ASN A 12 -11.84 -0.33 1.26
N VAL A 13 -10.91 -0.90 2.04
CA VAL A 13 -9.47 -0.70 1.88
C VAL A 13 -8.79 -1.97 1.40
N LEU A 14 -8.70 -2.14 0.08
CA LEU A 14 -8.06 -3.29 -0.56
C LEU A 14 -6.53 -3.13 -0.71
N ALA A 15 -6.03 -1.91 -0.50
CA ALA A 15 -4.61 -1.58 -0.51
C ALA A 15 -4.28 -0.55 0.57
N ALA A 16 -3.01 -0.48 0.99
CA ALA A 16 -2.51 0.56 1.90
C ALA A 16 -3.19 0.61 3.30
N SER A 17 -3.64 -0.53 3.83
CA SER A 17 -4.44 -0.56 5.07
C SER A 17 -3.73 0.06 6.28
N SER A 18 -2.43 -0.14 6.46
CA SER A 18 -1.65 0.49 7.53
C SER A 18 -1.65 2.01 7.40
N PHE A 19 -1.38 2.52 6.20
CA PHE A 19 -1.39 3.94 5.89
C PHE A 19 -2.77 4.59 6.12
N ILE A 20 -3.84 3.92 5.68
CA ILE A 20 -5.21 4.42 5.92
C ILE A 20 -5.55 4.41 7.42
N THR A 21 -5.08 3.40 8.16
CA THR A 21 -5.25 3.38 9.62
C THR A 21 -4.56 4.57 10.29
N GLU A 22 -3.34 4.93 9.88
CA GLU A 22 -2.62 6.12 10.37
C GLU A 22 -3.39 7.40 10.06
N ALA A 23 -3.93 7.53 8.84
CA ALA A 23 -4.76 8.67 8.44
C ALA A 23 -6.03 8.77 9.31
N VAL A 24 -6.73 7.65 9.55
CA VAL A 24 -7.91 7.62 10.44
C VAL A 24 -7.54 8.02 11.86
N ILE A 25 -6.42 7.52 12.40
CA ILE A 25 -5.94 7.89 13.74
C ILE A 25 -5.66 9.40 13.81
N ALA A 26 -4.99 9.96 12.81
CA ALA A 26 -4.70 11.38 12.76
C ALA A 26 -5.98 12.22 12.71
N TYR A 27 -6.93 11.86 11.86
CA TYR A 27 -8.19 12.57 11.69
C TYR A 27 -9.08 12.50 12.94
N LYS A 28 -9.16 11.34 13.59
CA LYS A 28 -9.96 11.15 14.81
C LYS A 28 -9.48 11.97 16.01
N LYS A 29 -8.25 12.43 16.04
CA LYS A 29 -7.75 13.31 17.11
C LYS A 29 -8.47 14.65 17.10
N GLU A 30 -8.88 15.14 15.91
CA GLU A 30 -9.59 16.41 15.72
C GLU A 30 -11.11 16.20 15.59
N HIS A 31 -11.55 14.99 15.25
CA HIS A 31 -12.95 14.60 15.02
C HIS A 31 -13.33 13.34 15.83
N PRO A 32 -13.28 13.40 17.19
CA PRO A 32 -13.53 12.23 18.05
C PRO A 32 -14.96 11.67 17.95
N GLU A 33 -15.93 12.51 17.53
CA GLU A 33 -17.35 12.16 17.36
C GLU A 33 -17.62 11.24 16.17
N LEU A 34 -16.72 11.21 15.15
CA LEU A 34 -16.90 10.38 13.96
C LEU A 34 -16.57 8.92 14.25
N HIS A 35 -17.36 8.01 13.71
CA HIS A 35 -17.07 6.60 13.70
C HIS A 35 -16.49 6.19 12.33
N PHE A 36 -15.54 5.26 12.35
CA PHE A 36 -14.96 4.67 11.14
C PHE A 36 -15.18 3.17 11.15
N GLN A 37 -15.60 2.64 10.01
CA GLN A 37 -15.67 1.21 9.75
C GLN A 37 -14.77 0.91 8.55
N MET A 38 -13.76 0.06 8.75
CA MET A 38 -12.81 -0.31 7.69
C MET A 38 -12.97 -1.79 7.35
N LEU A 39 -13.22 -2.08 6.10
CA LEU A 39 -13.38 -3.42 5.53
C LEU A 39 -12.29 -3.68 4.49
N GLN A 40 -12.01 -4.95 4.24
CA GLN A 40 -11.09 -5.41 3.19
C GLN A 40 -11.77 -6.51 2.35
N ASN A 41 -12.90 -6.16 1.75
CA ASN A 41 -13.70 -7.11 0.99
C ASN A 41 -13.87 -6.64 -0.47
N PRO A 42 -13.30 -7.36 -1.47
CA PRO A 42 -13.44 -6.97 -2.89
C PRO A 42 -14.89 -6.96 -3.38
N GLN A 43 -15.80 -7.68 -2.72
CA GLN A 43 -17.21 -7.77 -3.08
C GLN A 43 -18.09 -6.79 -2.30
N GLU A 44 -17.50 -5.98 -1.39
CA GLU A 44 -18.26 -5.01 -0.61
C GLU A 44 -18.78 -3.88 -1.49
N GLN A 45 -20.06 -3.61 -1.35
CA GLN A 45 -20.74 -2.53 -2.08
C GLN A 45 -21.23 -1.39 -1.19
N LEU A 46 -21.24 -1.58 0.13
CA LEU A 46 -21.71 -0.60 1.10
C LEU A 46 -20.55 0.14 1.76
N TYR A 47 -19.89 1.01 1.00
CA TYR A 47 -18.82 1.87 1.49
C TYR A 47 -18.99 3.30 0.97
N ASP A 48 -18.37 4.26 1.64
CA ASP A 48 -18.34 5.67 1.27
C ASP A 48 -17.07 5.99 0.46
N ILE A 49 -15.92 5.44 0.89
CA ILE A 49 -14.63 5.62 0.23
C ILE A 49 -14.00 4.24 -0.01
N SER A 50 -13.44 4.04 -1.20
CA SER A 50 -12.61 2.86 -1.49
C SER A 50 -11.17 3.23 -1.74
N VAL A 51 -10.25 2.31 -1.37
CA VAL A 51 -8.81 2.42 -1.63
C VAL A 51 -8.33 1.13 -2.28
N THR A 52 -7.88 1.26 -3.53
CA THR A 52 -7.44 0.13 -4.37
C THR A 52 -6.04 0.37 -4.92
N THR A 53 -5.51 -0.57 -5.69
CA THR A 53 -4.20 -0.42 -6.34
C THR A 53 -4.20 -1.05 -7.73
N LYS A 54 -3.38 -0.48 -8.63
CA LYS A 54 -3.09 -1.03 -9.96
C LYS A 54 -1.61 -0.86 -10.31
N MET A 55 -1.18 -1.54 -11.38
CA MET A 55 0.16 -1.30 -11.93
C MET A 55 0.25 0.11 -12.53
N PHE A 56 1.38 0.77 -12.34
CA PHE A 56 1.66 2.12 -12.86
C PHE A 56 1.50 2.25 -14.38
N TYR A 57 1.77 1.18 -15.16
CA TYR A 57 1.66 1.21 -16.62
C TYR A 57 0.25 1.02 -17.18
N GLN A 58 -0.72 0.75 -16.34
CA GLN A 58 -2.10 0.71 -16.78
C GLN A 58 -2.58 2.14 -16.97
N LEU A 59 -2.93 2.50 -18.22
CA LEU A 59 -3.48 3.82 -18.53
C LEU A 59 -4.63 4.13 -17.56
N PRO A 60 -4.68 5.33 -16.96
CA PRO A 60 -5.81 5.72 -16.16
C PRO A 60 -7.06 5.74 -17.06
N GLU A 61 -8.11 5.04 -16.65
CA GLU A 61 -9.44 5.41 -17.05
C GLU A 61 -9.65 6.86 -16.59
N GLU A 62 -10.42 7.67 -17.33
CA GLU A 62 -10.64 9.07 -16.97
C GLU A 62 -10.98 9.18 -15.49
N ALA A 63 -10.12 9.86 -14.74
CA ALA A 63 -10.30 10.02 -13.30
C ALA A 63 -11.63 10.75 -13.06
N SER A 64 -12.53 10.12 -12.31
CA SER A 64 -13.77 10.78 -11.91
C SER A 64 -13.45 11.98 -11.01
N LYS A 65 -14.31 12.99 -10.96
CA LYS A 65 -14.14 14.18 -10.09
C LYS A 65 -13.96 13.82 -8.60
N HIS A 66 -14.25 12.57 -8.23
CA HIS A 66 -14.23 12.03 -6.88
C HIS A 66 -13.14 10.98 -6.69
N GLU A 67 -12.10 11.07 -7.49
CA GLU A 67 -10.95 10.18 -7.43
C GLU A 67 -9.65 10.98 -7.33
N PHE A 68 -8.69 10.48 -6.56
CA PHE A 68 -7.30 10.88 -6.68
C PHE A 68 -6.40 9.65 -6.68
N VAL A 69 -5.26 9.78 -7.33
CA VAL A 69 -4.28 8.71 -7.49
C VAL A 69 -2.94 9.20 -6.94
N CYS A 70 -2.25 8.33 -6.22
CA CYS A 70 -0.86 8.55 -5.88
C CYS A 70 -0.01 7.35 -6.32
N THR A 71 1.19 7.64 -6.81
CA THR A 71 2.14 6.60 -7.22
C THR A 71 3.20 6.44 -6.14
N GLU A 72 3.50 5.19 -5.77
CA GLU A 72 4.62 4.87 -4.90
C GLU A 72 5.63 3.93 -5.58
N LYS A 73 6.90 4.05 -5.18
CA LYS A 73 7.94 3.09 -5.53
C LYS A 73 7.76 1.79 -4.75
N ILE A 74 8.24 0.72 -5.33
CA ILE A 74 8.39 -0.56 -4.66
C ILE A 74 9.88 -0.86 -4.59
N PHE A 75 10.42 -0.93 -3.38
CA PHE A 75 11.79 -1.33 -3.09
C PHE A 75 11.91 -2.84 -2.97
N LEU A 76 13.14 -3.33 -3.07
CA LEU A 76 13.50 -4.69 -2.67
C LEU A 76 14.11 -4.65 -1.28
N ALA A 77 13.52 -5.34 -0.33
CA ALA A 77 14.10 -5.57 0.98
C ALA A 77 15.00 -6.81 0.92
N VAL A 78 16.26 -6.66 1.30
CA VAL A 78 17.26 -7.73 1.26
C VAL A 78 17.91 -7.91 2.62
N PRO A 79 18.35 -9.13 2.96
CA PRO A 79 19.13 -9.39 4.17
C PRO A 79 20.39 -8.51 4.25
N GLU A 80 20.65 -7.90 5.42
CA GLU A 80 21.85 -7.09 5.68
C GLU A 80 23.16 -7.88 5.46
N ARG A 81 23.11 -9.21 5.66
CA ARG A 81 24.27 -10.10 5.43
C ARG A 81 24.36 -10.67 4.03
N SER A 82 23.45 -10.29 3.14
CA SER A 82 23.48 -10.73 1.73
C SER A 82 24.54 -9.97 0.94
N ARG A 83 24.97 -10.54 -0.18
CA ARG A 83 25.86 -9.88 -1.16
C ARG A 83 25.29 -8.55 -1.69
N TYR A 84 23.99 -8.35 -1.58
CA TYR A 84 23.29 -7.16 -2.07
C TYR A 84 23.32 -6.00 -1.08
N ALA A 85 23.63 -6.24 0.19
CA ALA A 85 23.57 -5.22 1.25
C ALA A 85 24.55 -4.06 1.04
N GLN A 86 25.58 -4.24 0.21
CA GLN A 86 26.54 -3.19 -0.13
C GLN A 86 26.08 -2.32 -1.32
N LEU A 87 24.98 -2.68 -1.96
CA LEU A 87 24.40 -1.97 -3.11
C LEU A 87 23.38 -0.94 -2.65
N ASP A 88 23.18 0.12 -3.41
CA ASP A 88 22.06 1.07 -3.22
C ASP A 88 20.88 0.75 -4.14
N SER A 89 21.15 0.04 -5.21
CA SER A 89 20.17 -0.39 -6.19
C SER A 89 20.50 -1.77 -6.74
N VAL A 90 19.53 -2.41 -7.38
CA VAL A 90 19.65 -3.75 -7.98
C VAL A 90 18.73 -3.89 -9.19
N CYS A 91 19.20 -4.63 -10.22
CA CYS A 91 18.28 -5.16 -11.21
C CYS A 91 17.54 -6.35 -10.65
N LEU A 92 16.21 -6.42 -10.84
CA LEU A 92 15.41 -7.51 -10.24
C LEU A 92 15.83 -8.90 -10.73
N GLU A 93 16.38 -9.00 -11.94
CA GLU A 93 16.95 -10.25 -12.49
C GLU A 93 18.11 -10.79 -11.65
N ASP A 94 18.91 -9.91 -11.01
CA ASP A 94 20.07 -10.32 -10.22
C ASP A 94 19.72 -11.11 -8.97
N VAL A 95 18.46 -11.01 -8.51
CA VAL A 95 17.93 -11.68 -7.31
C VAL A 95 17.00 -12.85 -7.65
N LYS A 96 16.96 -13.31 -8.88
CA LYS A 96 16.06 -14.37 -9.35
C LYS A 96 16.21 -15.70 -8.62
N ASP A 97 17.40 -15.98 -8.12
CA ASP A 97 17.72 -17.23 -7.41
C ASP A 97 17.51 -17.12 -5.88
N GLU A 98 17.07 -15.96 -5.39
CA GLU A 98 16.78 -15.75 -3.98
C GLU A 98 15.40 -16.27 -3.61
N GLY A 99 15.23 -16.58 -2.32
CA GLY A 99 13.93 -16.97 -1.79
C GLY A 99 13.09 -15.76 -1.39
N PHE A 100 11.86 -15.68 -1.89
CA PHE A 100 10.97 -14.55 -1.72
C PHE A 100 9.95 -14.76 -0.60
N ILE A 101 9.73 -13.70 0.17
CA ILE A 101 8.66 -13.57 1.16
C ILE A 101 7.56 -12.69 0.55
N CYS A 102 6.36 -13.22 0.40
CA CYS A 102 5.31 -12.60 -0.40
C CYS A 102 3.94 -12.55 0.30
N LEU A 103 3.09 -11.65 -0.18
CA LEU A 103 1.65 -11.78 0.07
C LEU A 103 1.07 -12.94 -0.74
N MET A 104 -0.03 -13.53 -0.27
CA MET A 104 -0.76 -14.55 -1.05
C MET A 104 -1.27 -14.00 -2.39
N GLY A 105 -1.42 -14.87 -3.38
CA GLY A 105 -1.83 -14.54 -4.74
C GLY A 105 -3.18 -13.82 -4.87
N SER A 106 -4.05 -13.91 -3.85
CA SER A 106 -5.32 -13.16 -3.79
C SER A 106 -5.16 -11.65 -3.53
N ARG A 107 -3.97 -11.20 -3.13
CA ARG A 107 -3.70 -9.80 -2.82
C ARG A 107 -3.23 -9.04 -4.07
N PRO A 108 -3.79 -7.85 -4.36
CA PRO A 108 -3.41 -7.06 -5.55
C PRO A 108 -1.91 -6.75 -5.62
N LEU A 109 -1.26 -6.43 -4.49
CA LEU A 109 0.18 -6.17 -4.46
C LEU A 109 0.99 -7.39 -4.91
N ARG A 110 0.58 -8.62 -4.53
CA ARG A 110 1.27 -9.84 -4.96
C ARG A 110 1.24 -9.98 -6.48
N TRP A 111 0.09 -9.81 -7.09
CA TRP A 111 -0.03 -9.87 -8.55
C TRP A 111 0.86 -8.83 -9.25
N ILE A 112 0.93 -7.60 -8.72
CA ILE A 112 1.81 -6.55 -9.24
C ILE A 112 3.29 -6.97 -9.15
N CYS A 113 3.73 -7.50 -8.01
CA CYS A 113 5.11 -7.96 -7.80
C CYS A 113 5.46 -9.15 -8.70
N ASP A 114 4.55 -10.10 -8.88
CA ASP A 114 4.74 -11.22 -9.82
C ASP A 114 4.92 -10.73 -11.26
N LYS A 115 4.21 -9.66 -11.67
CA LYS A 115 4.41 -9.03 -12.98
C LYS A 115 5.78 -8.38 -13.10
N PHE A 116 6.30 -7.76 -12.04
CA PHE A 116 7.67 -7.23 -12.07
C PHE A 116 8.70 -8.36 -12.27
N CYS A 117 8.57 -9.47 -11.54
CA CYS A 117 9.43 -10.64 -11.73
C CYS A 117 9.34 -11.20 -13.16
N ALA A 118 8.12 -11.32 -13.70
CA ALA A 118 7.91 -11.78 -15.05
C ALA A 118 8.54 -10.84 -16.11
N HIS A 119 8.47 -9.51 -15.91
CA HIS A 119 9.19 -8.55 -16.76
C HIS A 119 10.71 -8.64 -16.64
N ALA A 120 11.22 -9.07 -15.48
CA ALA A 120 12.64 -9.37 -15.27
C ALA A 120 13.03 -10.79 -15.75
N GLY A 121 12.11 -11.56 -16.35
CA GLY A 121 12.36 -12.84 -16.97
C GLY A 121 12.36 -14.05 -16.04
N PHE A 122 11.80 -13.95 -14.84
CA PHE A 122 11.74 -15.08 -13.90
C PHE A 122 10.42 -15.18 -13.13
N THR A 123 10.20 -16.34 -12.51
CA THR A 123 9.14 -16.57 -11.51
C THR A 123 9.80 -16.69 -10.14
N PRO A 124 9.37 -15.94 -9.12
CA PRO A 124 10.03 -15.96 -7.81
C PRO A 124 9.85 -17.31 -7.11
N GLN A 125 10.92 -17.79 -6.47
CA GLN A 125 10.86 -18.93 -5.56
C GLN A 125 10.27 -18.46 -4.22
N ILE A 126 9.07 -18.91 -3.88
CA ILE A 126 8.38 -18.49 -2.68
C ILE A 126 8.81 -19.34 -1.49
N LEU A 127 9.39 -18.71 -0.46
CA LEU A 127 9.71 -19.35 0.83
C LEU A 127 8.59 -19.22 1.84
N PHE A 128 7.87 -18.10 1.81
CA PHE A 128 6.76 -17.84 2.71
C PHE A 128 5.73 -16.96 2.02
N GLU A 129 4.46 -17.28 2.22
CA GLU A 129 3.37 -16.40 1.80
C GLU A 129 2.26 -16.34 2.86
N SER A 130 1.62 -15.17 2.98
CA SER A 130 0.51 -14.93 3.90
C SER A 130 -0.46 -13.92 3.30
N ASP A 131 -1.73 -14.03 3.65
CA ASP A 131 -2.74 -12.99 3.36
C ASP A 131 -2.64 -11.80 4.32
N ASN A 132 -1.87 -11.94 5.40
CA ASN A 132 -1.63 -10.90 6.40
C ASN A 132 -0.36 -10.09 6.07
N PRO A 133 -0.49 -8.80 5.68
CA PRO A 133 0.68 -7.96 5.37
C PRO A 133 1.66 -7.81 6.54
N SER A 134 1.18 -7.83 7.78
CA SER A 134 2.05 -7.72 8.96
C SER A 134 2.93 -8.96 9.12
N ALA A 135 2.39 -10.16 8.85
CA ALA A 135 3.19 -11.39 8.88
C ALA A 135 4.30 -11.36 7.82
N VAL A 136 3.99 -10.93 6.60
CA VAL A 136 4.97 -10.78 5.52
C VAL A 136 6.06 -9.78 5.90
N ARG A 137 5.69 -8.60 6.40
CA ARG A 137 6.63 -7.58 6.87
C ARG A 137 7.57 -8.11 7.97
N ASN A 138 7.01 -8.81 8.96
CA ASN A 138 7.77 -9.37 10.06
C ASN A 138 8.77 -10.44 9.58
N MET A 139 8.39 -11.30 8.62
CA MET A 139 9.29 -12.30 8.04
C MET A 139 10.44 -11.65 7.27
N ILE A 140 10.16 -10.59 6.49
CA ILE A 140 11.19 -9.81 5.82
C ILE A 140 12.12 -9.16 6.85
N ALA A 141 11.56 -8.47 7.85
CA ALA A 141 12.32 -7.80 8.90
C ALA A 141 13.17 -8.78 9.74
N ALA A 142 12.72 -10.03 9.87
CA ALA A 142 13.48 -11.11 10.52
C ALA A 142 14.60 -11.70 9.63
N ASN A 143 14.82 -11.14 8.44
CA ASN A 143 15.89 -11.59 7.54
C ASN A 143 15.70 -13.03 7.01
N MET A 144 14.45 -13.45 6.78
CA MET A 144 14.11 -14.81 6.36
C MET A 144 14.10 -15.00 4.83
N GLY A 145 14.36 -13.93 4.06
CA GLY A 145 14.41 -13.92 2.61
C GLY A 145 14.31 -12.50 2.07
N VAL A 146 14.25 -12.36 0.75
CA VAL A 146 14.03 -11.08 0.07
C VAL A 146 12.52 -10.83 -0.10
N GLY A 147 12.13 -9.56 -0.24
CA GLY A 147 10.72 -9.22 -0.45
C GLY A 147 10.51 -7.83 -1.00
N PHE A 148 9.36 -7.60 -1.60
CA PHE A 148 8.98 -6.28 -2.08
C PHE A 148 8.45 -5.40 -0.94
N TRP A 149 8.91 -4.16 -0.89
CA TRP A 149 8.55 -3.20 0.15
C TRP A 149 8.00 -1.91 -0.45
N PRO A 150 6.70 -1.65 -0.35
CA PRO A 150 6.09 -0.38 -0.76
C PRO A 150 6.63 0.80 0.05
N GLU A 151 6.95 1.90 -0.64
CA GLU A 151 7.68 3.06 -0.11
C GLU A 151 7.04 3.66 1.16
N PHE A 152 5.78 4.06 1.08
CA PHE A 152 5.11 4.72 2.22
C PHE A 152 3.91 3.94 2.77
N THR A 153 3.25 3.11 1.97
CA THR A 153 2.03 2.43 2.43
C THR A 153 2.30 1.30 3.41
N TRP A 154 3.54 0.78 3.46
CA TRP A 154 3.99 -0.16 4.48
C TRP A 154 4.76 0.50 5.62
N GLY A 155 5.03 1.81 5.50
CA GLY A 155 5.78 2.57 6.47
C GLY A 155 7.28 2.24 6.46
N LYS A 156 8.01 2.88 7.37
CA LYS A 156 9.46 2.68 7.50
C LYS A 156 9.75 1.22 7.86
N LEU A 157 10.76 0.66 7.22
CA LEU A 157 11.34 -0.62 7.63
C LEU A 157 12.23 -0.37 8.86
N ASP A 158 11.76 -0.82 10.01
CA ASP A 158 12.51 -0.74 11.27
C ASP A 158 13.19 -2.10 11.54
N SER A 159 14.37 -2.28 10.94
CA SER A 159 15.17 -3.49 11.12
C SER A 159 16.64 -3.20 10.82
N GLU A 160 17.51 -3.52 11.75
CA GLU A 160 18.96 -3.49 11.57
C GLU A 160 19.49 -4.65 10.73
N HIS A 161 18.63 -5.59 10.36
CA HIS A 161 19.01 -6.82 9.65
C HIS A 161 18.59 -6.83 8.17
N VAL A 162 17.95 -5.77 7.71
CA VAL A 162 17.39 -5.68 6.35
C VAL A 162 17.68 -4.30 5.75
N LYS A 163 18.14 -4.29 4.51
CA LYS A 163 18.34 -3.08 3.71
C LYS A 163 17.29 -2.99 2.61
N LEU A 164 16.80 -1.77 2.34
CA LEU A 164 15.96 -1.47 1.18
C LEU A 164 16.84 -1.02 0.02
N LEU A 165 16.67 -1.65 -1.13
CA LEU A 165 17.36 -1.31 -2.37
C LEU A 165 16.37 -0.75 -3.38
N GLU A 166 16.78 0.26 -4.13
CA GLU A 166 16.03 0.70 -5.30
C GLU A 166 16.11 -0.36 -6.41
N ILE A 167 14.97 -0.65 -7.05
CA ILE A 167 14.94 -1.57 -8.20
C ILE A 167 15.08 -0.72 -9.47
N GLU A 168 16.21 -0.91 -10.18
CA GLU A 168 16.51 -0.17 -11.40
C GLU A 168 15.68 -0.66 -12.59
N LYS A 169 15.57 -1.99 -12.71
CA LYS A 169 14.86 -2.67 -13.81
C LYS A 169 14.18 -3.94 -13.31
N PRO A 170 12.89 -4.14 -13.69
CA PRO A 170 12.01 -3.18 -14.36
C PRO A 170 11.64 -2.02 -13.42
N LEU A 171 11.01 -0.96 -13.94
CA LEU A 171 10.50 0.13 -13.10
C LEU A 171 9.38 -0.38 -12.19
N CYS A 172 9.70 -0.59 -10.91
CA CYS A 172 8.77 -1.14 -9.92
C CYS A 172 7.99 -0.04 -9.21
N ARG A 173 6.81 0.30 -9.74
CA ARG A 173 5.88 1.28 -9.17
C ARG A 173 4.45 0.78 -9.25
N ARG A 174 3.61 1.29 -8.35
CA ARG A 174 2.17 1.07 -8.38
C ARG A 174 1.41 2.36 -8.11
N ASP A 175 0.17 2.41 -8.56
CA ASP A 175 -0.77 3.46 -8.22
C ASP A 175 -1.69 2.99 -7.10
N ILE A 176 -1.92 3.85 -6.12
CA ILE A 176 -2.96 3.74 -5.12
C ILE A 176 -4.09 4.67 -5.55
N ILE A 177 -5.29 4.14 -5.66
CA ILE A 177 -6.46 4.84 -6.15
C ILE A 177 -7.44 5.01 -5.00
N PHE A 178 -7.80 6.24 -4.73
CA PHE A 178 -8.77 6.64 -3.72
C PHE A 178 -10.02 7.15 -4.43
N THR A 179 -11.15 6.53 -4.16
CA THR A 179 -12.41 6.88 -4.81
C THR A 179 -13.49 7.14 -3.77
N CYS A 180 -14.12 8.32 -3.80
CA CYS A 180 -15.32 8.64 -3.06
C CYS A 180 -16.55 8.33 -3.92
N ARG A 181 -17.56 7.66 -3.35
CA ARG A 181 -18.79 7.32 -4.10
C ARG A 181 -19.62 8.57 -4.41
N ALA A 182 -20.18 8.62 -5.61
CA ALA A 182 -20.95 9.77 -6.11
C ALA A 182 -22.16 10.12 -5.22
N ASN A 183 -22.80 9.13 -4.60
CA ASN A 183 -23.96 9.34 -3.71
C ASN A 183 -23.59 9.85 -2.30
N GLN A 184 -22.30 10.00 -2.01
CA GLN A 184 -21.78 10.51 -0.74
C GLN A 184 -21.19 11.93 -0.86
N ILE A 185 -21.34 12.56 -2.03
CA ILE A 185 -20.77 13.88 -2.31
C ILE A 185 -21.43 14.98 -1.46
N ASP A 186 -22.71 14.80 -1.11
CA ASP A 186 -23.44 15.73 -0.23
C ASP A 186 -23.25 15.43 1.26
N ASN A 187 -22.45 14.41 1.59
CA ASN A 187 -22.12 14.07 2.97
C ASN A 187 -20.86 14.82 3.42
N THR A 188 -21.04 15.94 4.10
CA THR A 188 -19.95 16.84 4.49
C THR A 188 -18.81 16.18 5.27
N ALA A 189 -19.09 15.15 6.10
CA ALA A 189 -18.05 14.45 6.85
C ALA A 189 -17.24 13.51 5.95
N VAL A 190 -17.87 12.83 4.99
CA VAL A 190 -17.19 11.98 4.02
C VAL A 190 -16.30 12.83 3.12
N GLU A 191 -16.82 13.95 2.61
CA GLU A 191 -16.03 14.89 1.79
C GLU A 191 -14.84 15.48 2.53
N ALA A 192 -15.05 15.92 3.78
CA ALA A 192 -14.00 16.49 4.61
C ALA A 192 -12.88 15.45 4.87
N PHE A 193 -13.26 14.21 5.20
CA PHE A 193 -12.30 13.14 5.38
C PHE A 193 -11.59 12.77 4.08
N PHE A 194 -12.28 12.76 2.94
CA PHE A 194 -11.67 12.48 1.63
C PHE A 194 -10.67 13.57 1.24
N ALA A 195 -10.99 14.84 1.48
CA ALA A 195 -10.07 15.96 1.28
C ALA A 195 -8.85 15.87 2.22
N PHE A 196 -9.06 15.49 3.49
CA PHE A 196 -7.98 15.23 4.43
C PHE A 196 -7.08 14.09 3.95
N LEU A 197 -7.63 12.95 3.50
CA LEU A 197 -6.86 11.83 2.95
C LEU A 197 -5.96 12.27 1.80
N LYS A 198 -6.45 13.14 0.92
CA LYS A 198 -5.65 13.69 -0.18
C LYS A 198 -4.45 14.48 0.33
N GLN A 199 -4.66 15.38 1.29
CA GLN A 199 -3.58 16.19 1.88
C GLN A 199 -2.60 15.31 2.68
N PHE A 200 -3.12 14.37 3.46
CA PHE A 200 -2.32 13.42 4.21
C PHE A 200 -1.41 12.59 3.29
N THR A 201 -1.95 12.12 2.17
CA THR A 201 -1.19 11.37 1.16
C THR A 201 -0.08 12.21 0.55
N LEU A 202 -0.39 13.46 0.17
CA LEU A 202 0.60 14.39 -0.42
C LEU A 202 1.74 14.70 0.57
N SER A 203 1.44 14.87 1.86
CA SER A 203 2.48 15.14 2.86
C SER A 203 3.46 13.97 3.04
N HIS A 204 2.99 12.74 2.89
CA HIS A 204 3.83 11.53 2.98
C HIS A 204 4.64 11.24 1.71
N GLN A 205 4.18 11.70 0.54
CA GLN A 205 4.96 11.61 -0.70
C GLN A 205 6.12 12.63 -0.75
N THR A 206 6.02 13.72 0.00
CA THR A 206 7.01 14.82 -0.01
C THR A 206 8.17 14.58 0.97
N ILE A 207 8.06 13.63 1.89
CA ILE A 207 9.17 13.24 2.78
C ILE A 207 10.18 12.42 1.96
N LYS A 208 10.98 13.14 1.17
CA LYS A 208 12.21 12.56 0.62
C LYS A 208 13.17 12.32 1.79
N ILE A 209 13.63 11.08 1.89
CA ILE A 209 14.76 10.64 2.72
C ILE A 209 16.01 11.45 2.36
#